data_bfb5be2c8ffe855694fa3af8869a7c1c
#
_entry.id   bfb5be2c8ffe855694fa3af8869a7c1c
#
_cell.length_a   1.000
_cell.length_b   1.000
_cell.length_c   1.000
_cell.angle_alpha   90.00
_cell.angle_beta   90.00
_cell.angle_gamma   90.00
#
_symmetry.space_group_name_H-M   'P 1'
#
loop_
_entity.id
_entity.type
_entity.pdbx_description
1 polymer ?
#
loop_
_entity_poly.entity_id
_entity_poly.type
_entity_poly.pdbx_seq_one_letter_code
_entity_poly.pdbx_strand_id
1 'polypeptide(L)'
;MGKTTLRLDTRRPLKDGTYPVQVKVGYGTNLYLATGIYLPKEDWDERLQICTGKQSRSINNILRTLLTSVSNRILELRESGQWEV
;
A
#
# COMPACT_ATOMS: atom_id res chain seq x y z
N MET A 1 -16.14 4.71 8.41
CA MET A 1 -14.85 5.37 8.63
C MET A 1 -13.82 4.80 7.64
N GLY A 2 -12.98 5.66 7.08
CA GLY A 2 -12.02 5.23 6.09
C GLY A 2 -10.78 4.56 6.68
N LYS A 3 -10.07 3.84 5.83
CA LYS A 3 -8.91 3.07 6.26
C LYS A 3 -7.88 3.00 5.13
N THR A 4 -6.60 3.14 5.47
CA THR A 4 -5.49 2.91 4.54
C THR A 4 -4.79 1.61 4.92
N THR A 5 -4.58 0.76 3.93
CA THR A 5 -3.93 -0.54 4.12
C THR A 5 -2.98 -0.81 2.97
N LEU A 6 -2.12 -1.80 3.13
CA LEU A 6 -1.22 -2.28 2.07
C LEU A 6 -1.77 -3.59 1.50
N ARG A 7 -1.52 -3.81 0.22
CA ARG A 7 -1.88 -5.06 -0.44
C ARG A 7 -0.91 -5.40 -1.54
N LEU A 8 -0.77 -6.68 -1.83
CA LEU A 8 -0.06 -7.16 -3.00
C LEU A 8 -1.10 -7.46 -4.09
N ASP A 9 -0.95 -6.84 -5.25
CA ASP A 9 -1.88 -7.07 -6.36
C ASP A 9 -1.43 -8.29 -7.15
N THR A 10 -2.04 -9.44 -6.85
CA THR A 10 -1.67 -10.71 -7.47
C THR A 10 -2.39 -11.01 -8.78
N ARG A 11 -3.17 -10.05 -9.29
CA ARG A 11 -3.93 -10.25 -10.54
C ARG A 11 -3.06 -10.14 -11.77
N ARG A 12 -1.97 -9.38 -11.71
CA ARG A 12 -1.11 -9.10 -12.87
C ARG A 12 0.36 -9.25 -12.52
N PRO A 13 0.90 -10.48 -12.59
CA PRO A 13 2.33 -10.67 -12.32
C PRO A 13 3.17 -10.02 -13.41
N LEU A 14 4.32 -9.48 -13.03
CA LEU A 14 5.31 -9.02 -13.98
C LEU A 14 6.05 -10.20 -14.59
N LYS A 15 6.85 -9.93 -15.62
CA LYS A 15 7.60 -10.99 -16.32
C LYS A 15 8.54 -11.77 -15.40
N ASP A 16 9.04 -11.12 -14.36
CA ASP A 16 9.95 -11.74 -13.39
C ASP A 16 9.24 -12.48 -12.25
N GLY A 17 7.92 -12.55 -12.31
CA GLY A 17 7.13 -13.25 -11.30
C GLY A 17 6.83 -12.44 -10.06
N THR A 18 7.10 -11.13 -10.08
CA THR A 18 6.76 -10.26 -8.96
C THR A 18 5.41 -9.58 -9.16
N TYR A 19 4.86 -9.05 -8.08
CA TYR A 19 3.57 -8.36 -8.08
C TYR A 19 3.71 -6.98 -7.45
N PRO A 20 2.96 -5.99 -7.93
CA PRO A 20 3.04 -4.66 -7.33
C PRO A 20 2.40 -4.60 -5.95
N VAL A 21 3.06 -3.87 -5.05
CA VAL A 21 2.50 -3.54 -3.74
C VAL A 21 1.76 -2.22 -3.88
N GLN A 22 0.56 -2.14 -3.36
CA GLN A 22 -0.30 -0.97 -3.46
C GLN A 22 -0.76 -0.50 -2.10
N VAL A 23 -1.01 0.80 -1.97
CA VAL A 23 -1.73 1.36 -0.84
C VAL A 23 -3.21 1.39 -1.23
N LYS A 24 -4.04 0.73 -0.45
CA LYS A 24 -5.49 0.76 -0.63
C LYS A 24 -6.09 1.81 0.29
N VAL A 25 -6.82 2.75 -0.28
CA VAL A 25 -7.50 3.81 0.46
C VAL A 25 -9.00 3.57 0.37
N GLY A 26 -9.62 3.34 1.52
CA GLY A 26 -11.07 3.09 1.59
C GLY A 26 -11.78 4.15 2.41
N TYR A 27 -12.16 5.25 1.76
CA TYR A 27 -12.93 6.34 2.37
C TYR A 27 -14.17 6.61 1.52
N GLY A 28 -15.10 5.67 1.53
CA GLY A 28 -16.30 5.71 0.71
C GLY A 28 -16.14 4.97 -0.61
N THR A 29 -15.06 5.22 -1.33
CA THR A 29 -14.66 4.41 -2.48
C THR A 29 -13.28 3.80 -2.23
N ASN A 30 -12.93 2.80 -3.01
CA ASN A 30 -11.61 2.17 -2.90
C ASN A 30 -10.68 2.76 -3.97
N LEU A 31 -9.57 3.33 -3.53
CA LEU A 31 -8.51 3.79 -4.41
C LEU A 31 -7.27 2.94 -4.17
N TYR A 32 -6.51 2.71 -5.23
CA TYR A 32 -5.29 1.92 -5.17
C TYR A 32 -4.14 2.76 -5.71
N LEU A 33 -3.14 2.99 -4.85
CA LEU A 33 -1.99 3.81 -5.20
C LEU A 33 -0.75 2.93 -5.32
N ALA A 34 0.00 3.11 -6.40
CA ALA A 34 1.22 2.35 -6.62
C ALA A 34 2.32 2.83 -5.67
N THR A 35 3.06 1.87 -5.08
CA THR A 35 4.20 2.21 -4.22
C THR A 35 5.52 2.21 -4.97
N GLY A 36 5.56 1.64 -6.18
CA GLY A 36 6.81 1.43 -6.90
C GLY A 36 7.59 0.21 -6.42
N ILE A 37 7.05 -0.56 -5.50
CA ILE A 37 7.68 -1.76 -4.95
C ILE A 37 6.99 -2.98 -5.51
N TYR A 38 7.81 -3.98 -5.92
CA TYR A 38 7.34 -5.23 -6.50
C TYR A 38 7.96 -6.38 -5.73
N LEU A 39 7.14 -7.35 -5.34
CA LEU A 39 7.58 -8.49 -4.54
C LEU A 39 7.04 -9.80 -5.09
N PRO A 40 7.82 -10.90 -4.95
CA PRO A 40 7.25 -12.23 -5.17
C PRO A 40 6.18 -12.51 -4.11
N LYS A 41 5.21 -13.32 -4.49
CA LYS A 41 4.09 -13.63 -3.59
C LYS A 41 4.56 -14.25 -2.27
N GLU A 42 5.59 -15.07 -2.31
CA GLU A 42 6.13 -15.72 -1.12
C GLU A 42 6.83 -14.77 -0.15
N ASP A 43 7.16 -13.55 -0.61
CA ASP A 43 7.79 -12.53 0.23
C ASP A 43 6.79 -11.54 0.83
N TRP A 44 5.51 -11.84 0.74
CA TRP A 44 4.44 -10.99 1.27
C TRP A 44 3.58 -11.72 2.27
N ASP A 45 3.41 -11.15 3.45
CA ASP A 45 2.48 -11.65 4.47
C ASP A 45 1.19 -10.81 4.39
N GLU A 46 0.15 -11.42 3.86
CA GLU A 46 -1.14 -10.73 3.64
C GLU A 46 -1.80 -10.35 4.96
N ARG A 47 -1.67 -11.19 5.97
CA ARG A 47 -2.29 -10.93 7.26
C ARG A 47 -1.64 -9.77 7.99
N LEU A 48 -0.32 -9.73 8.00
CA LEU A 48 0.45 -8.68 8.67
C LEU A 48 0.71 -7.48 7.76
N GLN A 49 0.49 -7.63 6.46
CA GLN A 49 0.73 -6.59 5.45
C GLN A 49 2.17 -6.11 5.48
N ILE A 50 3.10 -7.05 5.50
CA ILE A 50 4.53 -6.77 5.52
C ILE A 50 5.27 -7.66 4.52
N CYS A 51 6.45 -7.18 4.12
CA CYS A 51 7.40 -7.96 3.35
C CYS A 51 8.18 -8.89 4.28
N THR A 52 8.39 -10.13 3.86
CA THR A 52 9.09 -11.15 4.66
C THR A 52 10.41 -11.63 4.05
N GLY A 53 10.81 -11.06 2.90
CA GLY A 53 12.02 -11.48 2.20
C GLY A 53 13.30 -10.92 2.81
N LYS A 54 14.43 -11.12 2.11
CA LYS A 54 15.76 -10.75 2.59
C LYS A 54 15.93 -9.27 2.89
N GLN A 55 15.26 -8.40 2.13
CA GLN A 55 15.33 -6.96 2.32
C GLN A 55 14.10 -6.41 3.03
N SER A 56 13.44 -7.26 3.82
CA SER A 56 12.17 -6.93 4.45
C SER A 56 12.25 -5.67 5.32
N ARG A 57 13.35 -5.49 6.05
CA ARG A 57 13.50 -4.34 6.94
C ARG A 57 13.42 -3.01 6.17
N SER A 58 14.22 -2.88 5.12
CA SER A 58 14.25 -1.67 4.29
C SER A 58 12.93 -1.45 3.59
N ILE A 59 12.39 -2.51 3.00
CA ILE A 59 11.13 -2.44 2.25
C ILE A 59 9.97 -2.06 3.19
N ASN A 60 9.89 -2.68 4.36
CA ASN A 60 8.83 -2.38 5.32
C ASN A 60 8.92 -0.95 5.85
N ASN A 61 10.14 -0.43 6.03
CA ASN A 61 10.33 0.97 6.42
C ASN A 61 9.78 1.91 5.33
N ILE A 62 10.09 1.63 4.07
CA ILE A 62 9.59 2.42 2.94
C ILE A 62 8.07 2.35 2.87
N LEU A 63 7.50 1.16 2.95
CA LEU A 63 6.05 0.96 2.89
C LEU A 63 5.34 1.65 4.04
N ARG A 64 5.88 1.56 5.24
CA ARG A 64 5.31 2.23 6.41
C ARG A 64 5.34 3.74 6.28
N THR A 65 6.45 4.29 5.76
CA THR A 65 6.56 5.72 5.52
C THR A 65 5.56 6.19 4.48
N LEU A 66 5.41 5.44 3.39
CA LEU A 66 4.42 5.74 2.35
C LEU A 66 3.00 5.70 2.91
N LEU A 67 2.68 4.68 3.69
CA LEU A 67 1.37 4.52 4.29
C LEU A 67 1.04 5.70 5.20
N THR A 68 1.99 6.11 6.03
CA THR A 68 1.83 7.27 6.91
C THR A 68 1.64 8.55 6.12
N SER A 69 2.44 8.76 5.07
CA SER A 69 2.34 9.95 4.21
C SER A 69 0.98 10.04 3.54
N VAL A 70 0.49 8.92 3.01
CA VAL A 70 -0.83 8.88 2.36
C VAL A 70 -1.93 9.15 3.38
N SER A 71 -1.85 8.55 4.56
CA SER A 71 -2.84 8.75 5.61
C SER A 71 -2.89 10.21 6.05
N ASN A 72 -1.73 10.83 6.25
CA ASN A 72 -1.64 12.24 6.64
C ASN A 72 -2.21 13.15 5.56
N ARG A 73 -1.92 12.87 4.30
CA ARG A 73 -2.43 13.67 3.19
C ARG A 73 -3.95 13.61 3.10
N ILE A 74 -4.51 12.42 3.29
CA ILE A 74 -5.97 12.24 3.29
C ILE A 74 -6.60 13.02 4.44
N LEU A 75 -5.99 12.96 5.62
CA LEU A 75 -6.47 13.70 6.78
C LEU A 75 -6.50 15.20 6.52
N GLU A 76 -5.42 15.75 5.93
CA GLU A 76 -5.36 17.16 5.55
C GLU A 76 -6.47 17.53 4.57
N LEU A 77 -6.70 16.70 3.56
CA LEU A 77 -7.72 16.96 2.55
C LEU A 77 -9.13 16.94 3.16
N ARG A 78 -9.37 16.03 4.09
CA ARG A 78 -10.65 15.93 4.78
C ARG A 78 -10.89 17.14 5.68
N GLU A 79 -9.86 17.57 6.41
CA GLU A 79 -9.95 18.74 7.29
C GLU A 79 -10.20 20.02 6.52
N SER A 80 -9.65 20.15 5.31
CA SER A 80 -9.83 21.31 4.45
C SER A 80 -11.12 21.22 3.60
N GLY A 81 -11.85 20.12 3.66
CA GLY A 81 -13.06 19.91 2.89
C GLY A 81 -12.82 19.55 1.44
N GLN A 82 -11.59 19.23 1.07
CA GLN A 82 -11.23 18.91 -0.32
C GLN A 82 -11.37 17.43 -0.66
N TRP A 83 -11.57 16.59 0.32
CA TRP A 83 -11.75 15.16 0.08
C TRP A 83 -13.20 14.88 -0.26
N GLU A 84 -13.44 14.43 -1.49
CA GLU A 84 -14.76 14.04 -1.96
C GLU A 84 -14.77 12.55 -2.29
N VAL A 85 -15.82 11.91 -1.87
CA VAL A 85 -15.93 10.45 -2.02
C VAL A 85 -17.22 10.13 -2.75
#